data_11888c483093aa9a17a5e2a82bb6f537
#
_entry.id   11888c483093aa9a17a5e2a82bb6f537
#
_cell.length_a   1.000
_cell.length_b   1.000
_cell.length_c   1.000
_cell.angle_alpha   90.00
_cell.angle_beta   90.00
_cell.angle_gamma   90.00
#
_symmetry.space_group_name_H-M   'P 1'
#
loop_
_entity.id
_entity.type
_entity.pdbx_description
1 polymer ?
#
loop_
_entity_poly.entity_id
_entity_poly.type
_entity_poly.pdbx_seq_one_letter_code
_entity_poly.pdbx_strand_id
1 'polypeptide(L)'
;MIPIDFAAVAKRVAGRGWRPFPGLQETKVPAMRGWPGLNQAEWDCADLAAAIDEYQPAVAYCCCLAVQPEIAVIDIDITNLEHADIAARLADDILGQTPLVRIGLPPKCVRIYRNGGSVRSRKLHPLEIYSGSGQVVGFGWHQKAGRPYLWPNASPLDLNTNSAEIPAVMPVQLDRFINELFKFVPRRLLPTCQGRPGGAGRLQTIGERLRTLTMRYGSWRYAAGIVLSEAREGCRNETGWTVVASAAGRGIPEHVVWQLFEEHFSGWDGFSESDLASAIERTRPVQQPSSMTFSS
;
A
#
# COMPACT_ATOMS: atom_id res chain seq x y z
N MET A 1 -2.12 7.94 24.47
CA MET A 1 -2.81 7.39 23.28
C MET A 1 -4.12 6.80 23.77
N ILE A 2 -5.27 7.21 23.23
CA ILE A 2 -6.57 6.61 23.57
C ILE A 2 -6.82 5.53 22.51
N PRO A 3 -6.83 4.24 22.89
CA PRO A 3 -7.18 3.17 21.95
C PRO A 3 -8.62 3.37 21.49
N ILE A 4 -8.89 3.16 20.20
CA ILE A 4 -10.26 3.05 19.73
C ILE A 4 -10.77 1.64 20.09
N ASP A 5 -12.04 1.53 20.39
CA ASP A 5 -12.72 0.24 20.35
C ASP A 5 -12.89 -0.18 18.89
N PHE A 6 -11.93 -0.97 18.41
CA PHE A 6 -11.91 -1.42 17.01
C PHE A 6 -13.22 -2.15 16.67
N ALA A 7 -13.67 -3.09 17.50
CA ALA A 7 -14.84 -3.91 17.19
C ALA A 7 -16.11 -3.07 17.07
N ALA A 8 -16.31 -2.11 17.98
CA ALA A 8 -17.47 -1.22 17.94
C ALA A 8 -17.45 -0.32 16.69
N VAL A 9 -16.29 0.25 16.34
CA VAL A 9 -16.13 1.07 15.13
C VAL A 9 -16.33 0.22 13.89
N ALA A 10 -15.67 -0.93 13.81
CA ALA A 10 -15.69 -1.80 12.63
C ALA A 10 -17.12 -2.32 12.34
N LYS A 11 -17.88 -2.74 13.34
CA LYS A 11 -19.28 -3.17 13.15
C LYS A 11 -20.16 -2.06 12.57
N ARG A 12 -20.00 -0.83 13.05
CA ARG A 12 -20.76 0.32 12.54
C ARG A 12 -20.40 0.64 11.09
N VAL A 13 -19.11 0.59 10.78
CA VAL A 13 -18.58 0.83 9.43
C VAL A 13 -19.01 -0.28 8.47
N ALA A 14 -18.93 -1.55 8.90
CA ALA A 14 -19.40 -2.70 8.11
C ALA A 14 -20.91 -2.62 7.81
N GLY A 15 -21.73 -2.21 8.78
CA GLY A 15 -23.16 -1.97 8.57
C GLY A 15 -23.50 -0.89 7.53
N ARG A 16 -22.48 -0.12 7.09
CA ARG A 16 -22.57 0.88 6.01
C ARG A 16 -21.99 0.38 4.68
N GLY A 17 -21.70 -0.91 4.57
CA GLY A 17 -21.15 -1.53 3.36
C GLY A 17 -19.63 -1.37 3.19
N TRP A 18 -18.94 -0.72 4.13
CA TRP A 18 -17.47 -0.66 4.12
C TRP A 18 -16.90 -2.00 4.63
N ARG A 19 -15.63 -2.25 4.31
CA ARG A 19 -14.94 -3.48 4.72
C ARG A 19 -13.78 -3.16 5.66
N PRO A 20 -14.08 -3.01 6.96
CA PRO A 20 -13.08 -2.72 7.98
C PRO A 20 -12.26 -3.96 8.33
N PHE A 21 -11.01 -3.73 8.71
CA PHE A 21 -10.16 -4.73 9.31
C PHE A 21 -9.15 -4.06 10.27
N PRO A 22 -8.59 -4.80 11.24
CA PRO A 22 -7.66 -4.24 12.20
C PRO A 22 -6.28 -4.03 11.56
N GLY A 23 -5.72 -2.85 11.81
CA GLY A 23 -4.30 -2.57 11.59
C GLY A 23 -3.61 -2.34 12.93
N LEU A 24 -2.36 -2.71 13.07
CA LEU A 24 -1.58 -2.39 14.26
C LEU A 24 -1.41 -0.87 14.36
N GLN A 25 -1.77 -0.29 15.50
CA GLN A 25 -1.87 1.16 15.68
C GLN A 25 -0.55 1.89 15.36
N GLU A 26 0.59 1.31 15.71
CA GLU A 26 1.89 1.93 15.53
C GLU A 26 2.39 1.88 14.10
N THR A 27 2.23 0.75 13.44
CA THR A 27 2.82 0.45 12.14
C THR A 27 1.82 0.54 10.99
N LYS A 28 0.51 0.51 11.28
CA LYS A 28 -0.59 0.41 10.30
C LYS A 28 -0.55 -0.91 9.49
N VAL A 29 0.28 -1.85 9.91
CA VAL A 29 0.34 -3.17 9.30
C VAL A 29 -0.98 -3.90 9.57
N PRO A 30 -1.60 -4.53 8.55
CA PRO A 30 -2.79 -5.35 8.73
C PRO A 30 -2.56 -6.46 9.74
N ALA A 31 -3.41 -6.53 10.77
CA ALA A 31 -3.37 -7.60 11.76
C ALA A 31 -4.21 -8.81 11.34
N MET A 32 -5.13 -8.63 10.40
CA MET A 32 -6.02 -9.66 9.91
C MET A 32 -5.37 -10.44 8.76
N ARG A 33 -5.30 -11.77 8.91
CA ARG A 33 -4.84 -12.66 7.83
C ARG A 33 -5.89 -12.68 6.70
N GLY A 34 -5.46 -12.67 5.45
CA GLY A 34 -6.37 -12.75 4.28
C GLY A 34 -7.14 -11.45 3.99
N TRP A 35 -6.84 -10.35 4.66
CA TRP A 35 -7.49 -9.06 4.43
C TRP A 35 -7.57 -8.60 2.95
N PRO A 36 -6.63 -8.96 2.04
CA PRO A 36 -6.79 -8.58 0.62
C PRO A 36 -8.04 -9.15 -0.05
N GLY A 37 -8.58 -10.27 0.45
CA GLY A 37 -9.86 -10.81 -0.01
C GLY A 37 -11.03 -9.86 0.21
N LEU A 38 -10.96 -8.99 1.21
CA LEU A 38 -11.95 -7.95 1.44
C LEU A 38 -12.08 -6.96 0.27
N ASN A 39 -11.02 -6.75 -0.51
CA ASN A 39 -11.08 -5.88 -1.69
C ASN A 39 -11.97 -6.47 -2.80
N GLN A 40 -12.11 -7.80 -2.86
CA GLN A 40 -12.75 -8.54 -3.95
C GLN A 40 -14.17 -9.03 -3.61
N ALA A 41 -14.75 -8.59 -2.51
CA ALA A 41 -16.10 -9.01 -2.08
C ALA A 41 -16.24 -10.52 -1.75
N GLU A 42 -15.14 -11.18 -1.39
CA GLU A 42 -15.15 -12.60 -1.05
C GLU A 42 -15.72 -12.89 0.34
N TRP A 43 -15.94 -11.84 1.14
CA TRP A 43 -16.47 -11.94 2.51
C TRP A 43 -17.93 -11.48 2.54
N ASP A 44 -18.79 -12.27 3.11
CA ASP A 44 -20.14 -11.83 3.43
C ASP A 44 -20.18 -11.02 4.76
N CYS A 45 -21.32 -10.41 5.07
CA CYS A 45 -21.46 -9.61 6.28
C CYS A 45 -21.31 -10.43 7.57
N ALA A 46 -21.69 -11.72 7.54
CA ALA A 46 -21.62 -12.59 8.71
C ALA A 46 -20.16 -13.01 8.96
N ASP A 47 -19.44 -13.40 7.92
CA ASP A 47 -18.01 -13.73 8.00
C ASP A 47 -17.19 -12.55 8.48
N LEU A 48 -17.47 -11.36 7.96
CA LEU A 48 -16.79 -10.15 8.40
C LEU A 48 -17.10 -9.81 9.86
N ALA A 49 -18.35 -9.96 10.30
CA ALA A 49 -18.74 -9.71 11.69
C ALA A 49 -18.04 -10.69 12.62
N ALA A 50 -18.01 -11.98 12.29
CA ALA A 50 -17.31 -13.02 13.06
C ALA A 50 -15.81 -12.71 13.15
N ALA A 51 -15.18 -12.36 12.03
CA ALA A 51 -13.76 -12.00 12.02
C ALA A 51 -13.45 -10.75 12.86
N ILE A 52 -14.35 -9.75 12.92
CA ILE A 52 -14.18 -8.57 13.74
C ILE A 52 -14.22 -8.92 15.24
N ASP A 53 -15.07 -9.85 15.64
CA ASP A 53 -15.25 -10.24 17.04
C ASP A 53 -14.04 -10.99 17.63
N GLU A 54 -13.15 -11.52 16.80
CA GLU A 54 -11.91 -12.14 17.25
C GLU A 54 -10.90 -11.14 17.82
N TYR A 55 -11.03 -9.84 17.47
CA TYR A 55 -10.05 -8.82 17.84
C TYR A 55 -10.44 -8.15 19.16
N GLN A 56 -9.75 -8.56 20.22
CA GLN A 56 -9.97 -8.10 21.57
C GLN A 56 -9.47 -6.66 21.80
N PRO A 57 -10.11 -5.89 22.69
CA PRO A 57 -9.72 -4.51 22.99
C PRO A 57 -8.33 -4.33 23.60
N ALA A 58 -7.69 -5.43 24.05
CA ALA A 58 -6.41 -5.39 24.74
C ALA A 58 -5.23 -4.93 23.86
N VAL A 59 -5.38 -4.99 22.54
CA VAL A 59 -4.37 -4.52 21.58
C VAL A 59 -4.84 -3.21 20.95
N ALA A 60 -3.95 -2.23 20.88
CA ALA A 60 -4.26 -0.96 20.24
C ALA A 60 -4.32 -1.13 18.72
N TYR A 61 -5.52 -1.33 18.19
CA TYR A 61 -5.76 -1.38 16.74
C TYR A 61 -6.20 -0.01 16.20
N CYS A 62 -5.85 0.26 14.95
CA CYS A 62 -6.56 1.22 14.11
C CYS A 62 -7.57 0.46 13.24
N CYS A 63 -8.62 1.14 12.80
CA CYS A 63 -9.57 0.58 11.85
C CYS A 63 -9.14 0.95 10.44
N CYS A 64 -8.63 -0.02 9.70
CA CYS A 64 -8.35 0.08 8.28
C CYS A 64 -9.59 -0.27 7.47
N LEU A 65 -9.70 0.28 6.27
CA LEU A 65 -10.74 0.00 5.30
C LEU A 65 -10.09 -0.62 4.05
N ALA A 66 -10.51 -1.79 3.65
CA ALA A 66 -10.15 -2.36 2.36
C ALA A 66 -10.82 -1.56 1.24
N VAL A 67 -10.07 -1.21 0.21
CA VAL A 67 -10.60 -0.42 -0.91
C VAL A 67 -11.30 -1.35 -1.90
N GLN A 68 -12.62 -1.29 -1.91
CA GLN A 68 -13.52 -2.11 -2.73
C GLN A 68 -13.50 -1.64 -4.20
N PRO A 69 -13.92 -2.49 -5.18
CA PRO A 69 -13.93 -2.12 -6.59
C PRO A 69 -14.84 -0.93 -6.92
N GLU A 70 -15.94 -0.77 -6.18
CA GLU A 70 -16.90 0.33 -6.30
C GLU A 70 -16.43 1.65 -5.70
N ILE A 71 -15.26 1.64 -5.04
CA ILE A 71 -14.66 2.81 -4.38
C ILE A 71 -13.36 3.20 -5.08
N ALA A 72 -13.18 4.49 -5.26
CA ALA A 72 -11.91 5.11 -5.66
C ALA A 72 -11.36 5.97 -4.53
N VAL A 73 -10.16 5.66 -4.10
CA VAL A 73 -9.45 6.42 -3.06
C VAL A 73 -8.31 7.18 -3.71
N ILE A 74 -8.22 8.47 -3.40
CA ILE A 74 -7.14 9.35 -3.86
C ILE A 74 -6.38 9.84 -2.64
N ASP A 75 -5.17 9.33 -2.45
CA ASP A 75 -4.26 9.71 -1.37
C ASP A 75 -3.33 10.82 -1.90
N ILE A 76 -3.46 12.01 -1.32
CA ILE A 76 -2.72 13.22 -1.67
C ILE A 76 -1.62 13.43 -0.63
N ASP A 77 -0.42 12.93 -0.92
CA ASP A 77 0.73 12.95 -0.01
C ASP A 77 1.62 14.20 -0.20
N ILE A 78 0.97 15.36 -0.39
CA ILE A 78 1.62 16.66 -0.61
C ILE A 78 1.88 17.32 0.74
N THR A 79 3.13 17.76 0.98
CA THR A 79 3.55 18.41 2.23
C THR A 79 3.64 19.93 2.13
N ASN A 80 3.79 20.49 0.92
CA ASN A 80 3.77 21.92 0.69
C ASN A 80 2.33 22.43 0.75
N LEU A 81 2.05 23.47 1.55
CA LEU A 81 0.70 24.00 1.77
C LEU A 81 0.05 24.55 0.50
N GLU A 82 0.79 25.32 -0.29
CA GLU A 82 0.29 25.92 -1.53
C GLU A 82 -0.07 24.83 -2.55
N HIS A 83 0.81 23.83 -2.73
CA HIS A 83 0.53 22.71 -3.61
C HIS A 83 -0.64 21.84 -3.12
N ALA A 84 -0.79 21.66 -1.82
CA ALA A 84 -1.90 20.93 -1.24
C ALA A 84 -3.24 21.66 -1.47
N ASP A 85 -3.24 22.97 -1.36
CA ASP A 85 -4.39 23.85 -1.66
C ASP A 85 -4.78 23.77 -3.15
N ILE A 86 -3.80 23.80 -4.04
CA ILE A 86 -4.03 23.61 -5.48
C ILE A 86 -4.64 22.23 -5.72
N ALA A 87 -4.08 21.18 -5.12
CA ALA A 87 -4.59 19.82 -5.27
C ALA A 87 -6.03 19.67 -4.75
N ALA A 88 -6.36 20.30 -3.62
CA ALA A 88 -7.70 20.28 -3.05
C ALA A 88 -8.72 20.96 -3.99
N ARG A 89 -8.41 22.16 -4.48
CA ARG A 89 -9.28 22.90 -5.44
C ARG A 89 -9.47 22.14 -6.75
N LEU A 90 -8.39 21.63 -7.34
CA LEU A 90 -8.48 20.84 -8.57
C LEU A 90 -9.30 19.55 -8.38
N ALA A 91 -9.18 18.91 -7.21
CA ALA A 91 -9.98 17.74 -6.90
C ALA A 91 -11.48 18.11 -6.80
N ASP A 92 -11.81 19.21 -6.12
CA ASP A 92 -13.18 19.67 -6.00
C ASP A 92 -13.79 20.08 -7.36
N ASP A 93 -13.02 20.75 -8.21
CA ASP A 93 -13.46 21.25 -9.52
C ASP A 93 -13.61 20.13 -10.56
N ILE A 94 -12.73 19.13 -10.55
CA ILE A 94 -12.67 18.12 -11.60
C ILE A 94 -13.35 16.81 -11.19
N LEU A 95 -13.15 16.39 -9.94
CA LEU A 95 -13.67 15.12 -9.43
C LEU A 95 -14.97 15.29 -8.66
N GLY A 96 -15.27 16.52 -8.24
CA GLY A 96 -16.41 16.87 -7.41
C GLY A 96 -16.07 16.88 -5.91
N GLN A 97 -16.85 17.68 -5.18
CA GLN A 97 -16.69 17.79 -3.73
C GLN A 97 -17.17 16.51 -3.04
N THR A 98 -16.25 15.76 -2.45
CA THR A 98 -16.60 14.61 -1.63
C THR A 98 -16.69 15.00 -0.16
N PRO A 99 -17.73 14.55 0.56
CA PRO A 99 -17.78 14.71 2.02
C PRO A 99 -16.76 13.83 2.75
N LEU A 100 -16.27 12.78 2.10
CA LEU A 100 -15.34 11.80 2.69
C LEU A 100 -13.88 12.24 2.48
N VAL A 101 -13.46 13.25 3.22
CA VAL A 101 -12.08 13.71 3.28
C VAL A 101 -11.48 13.33 4.64
N ARG A 102 -10.43 12.50 4.63
CA ARG A 102 -9.72 12.11 5.85
C ARG A 102 -8.37 12.81 5.93
N ILE A 103 -8.08 13.40 7.07
CA ILE A 103 -6.81 14.07 7.36
C ILE A 103 -6.05 13.28 8.43
N GLY A 104 -4.84 12.85 8.10
CA GLY A 104 -3.88 12.29 9.05
C GLY A 104 -2.88 13.35 9.50
N LEU A 105 -1.82 13.54 8.74
CA LEU A 105 -0.81 14.57 8.94
C LEU A 105 -1.01 15.71 7.94
N PRO A 106 -1.57 16.87 8.35
CA PRO A 106 -1.77 17.99 7.43
C PRO A 106 -0.47 18.46 6.75
N PRO A 107 -0.54 18.95 5.53
CA PRO A 107 -1.73 19.17 4.69
C PRO A 107 -2.17 17.93 3.89
N LYS A 108 -1.52 16.79 4.10
CA LYS A 108 -1.84 15.53 3.43
C LYS A 108 -3.28 15.09 3.73
N CYS A 109 -3.98 14.60 2.72
CA CYS A 109 -5.33 14.09 2.89
C CYS A 109 -5.62 12.91 1.98
N VAL A 110 -6.63 12.14 2.37
CA VAL A 110 -7.24 11.10 1.55
C VAL A 110 -8.65 11.55 1.19
N ARG A 111 -9.02 11.42 -0.07
CA ARG A 111 -10.36 11.69 -0.58
C ARG A 111 -10.96 10.39 -1.10
N ILE A 112 -12.20 10.11 -0.72
CA ILE A 112 -12.90 8.89 -1.11
C ILE A 112 -14.07 9.24 -2.02
N TYR A 113 -14.18 8.54 -3.13
CA TYR A 113 -15.18 8.68 -4.18
C TYR A 113 -15.79 7.32 -4.49
N ARG A 114 -16.94 7.30 -5.17
CA ARG A 114 -17.40 6.10 -5.86
C ARG A 114 -16.61 5.92 -7.15
N ASN A 115 -16.32 4.67 -7.50
CA ASN A 115 -15.72 4.35 -8.79
C ASN A 115 -16.81 4.37 -9.87
N GLY A 116 -16.83 5.41 -10.71
CA GLY A 116 -17.82 5.61 -11.77
C GLY A 116 -17.58 4.77 -13.02
N GLY A 117 -16.42 4.12 -13.15
CA GLY A 117 -16.13 3.28 -14.30
C GLY A 117 -14.69 2.85 -14.43
N SER A 118 -14.34 1.70 -13.89
CA SER A 118 -13.05 1.02 -14.08
C SER A 118 -11.81 1.85 -13.78
N VAL A 119 -11.88 2.73 -12.77
CA VAL A 119 -10.69 3.40 -12.22
C VAL A 119 -9.73 2.32 -11.72
N ARG A 120 -8.47 2.43 -12.10
CA ARG A 120 -7.41 1.48 -11.70
C ARG A 120 -6.45 2.10 -10.70
N SER A 121 -5.94 1.27 -9.79
CA SER A 121 -4.93 1.68 -8.84
C SER A 121 -3.65 2.14 -9.56
N ARG A 122 -3.08 3.27 -9.10
CA ARG A 122 -1.85 3.88 -9.66
C ARG A 122 -1.04 4.52 -8.55
N LYS A 123 0.27 4.41 -8.63
CA LYS A 123 1.21 5.11 -7.74
C LYS A 123 1.96 6.17 -8.55
N LEU A 124 1.65 7.44 -8.29
CA LEU A 124 2.13 8.59 -9.06
C LEU A 124 2.74 9.66 -8.14
N HIS A 125 3.44 9.25 -7.10
CA HIS A 125 3.87 10.11 -6.00
C HIS A 125 4.10 11.59 -6.39
N PRO A 126 3.54 12.57 -5.64
CA PRO A 126 2.91 12.45 -4.31
C PRO A 126 1.39 12.11 -4.33
N LEU A 127 0.92 11.47 -5.36
CA LEU A 127 -0.46 11.03 -5.52
C LEU A 127 -0.50 9.50 -5.61
N GLU A 128 -1.34 8.86 -4.80
CA GLU A 128 -1.65 7.44 -4.93
C GLU A 128 -3.15 7.25 -5.11
N ILE A 129 -3.51 6.33 -6.01
CA ILE A 129 -4.89 6.02 -6.34
C ILE A 129 -5.10 4.54 -6.08
N TYR A 130 -6.17 4.23 -5.35
CA TYR A 130 -6.56 2.86 -5.06
C TYR A 130 -7.99 2.60 -5.50
N SER A 131 -8.26 1.44 -6.09
CA SER A 131 -9.59 0.93 -6.39
C SER A 131 -9.53 -0.58 -6.56
N GLY A 132 -10.39 -1.32 -5.87
CA GLY A 132 -10.36 -2.77 -5.84
C GLY A 132 -9.08 -3.38 -5.28
N SER A 133 -8.24 -2.57 -4.65
CA SER A 133 -6.99 -3.00 -4.03
C SER A 133 -6.48 -1.95 -3.05
N GLY A 134 -5.63 -2.36 -2.11
CA GLY A 134 -5.06 -1.46 -1.11
C GLY A 134 -5.95 -1.22 0.09
N GLN A 135 -5.50 -0.35 0.97
CA GLN A 135 -6.15 -0.03 2.24
C GLN A 135 -6.02 1.45 2.58
N VAL A 136 -6.95 1.92 3.38
CA VAL A 136 -6.91 3.25 4.02
C VAL A 136 -7.12 3.09 5.51
N VAL A 137 -6.27 3.70 6.33
CA VAL A 137 -6.57 3.81 7.77
C VAL A 137 -7.72 4.79 7.94
N GLY A 138 -8.90 4.30 8.31
CA GLY A 138 -10.08 5.12 8.52
C GLY A 138 -10.10 5.80 9.88
N PHE A 139 -9.84 5.03 10.94
CA PHE A 139 -9.95 5.49 12.32
C PHE A 139 -8.78 4.98 13.17
N GLY A 140 -8.41 5.76 14.16
CA GLY A 140 -7.30 5.46 15.07
C GLY A 140 -6.42 6.68 15.29
N TRP A 141 -5.27 6.46 15.89
CA TRP A 141 -4.30 7.49 16.23
C TRP A 141 -3.23 7.62 15.14
N HIS A 142 -2.97 8.83 14.68
CA HIS A 142 -1.89 9.08 13.75
C HIS A 142 -0.62 9.44 14.50
N GLN A 143 0.36 8.53 14.56
CA GLN A 143 1.57 8.67 15.40
C GLN A 143 2.32 10.00 15.16
N LYS A 144 2.68 10.28 13.91
CA LYS A 144 3.45 11.50 13.57
C LYS A 144 2.68 12.80 13.80
N ALA A 145 1.35 12.76 13.77
CA ALA A 145 0.51 13.93 14.02
C ALA A 145 0.14 14.09 15.50
N GLY A 146 0.38 13.07 16.33
CA GLY A 146 0.05 13.08 17.75
C GLY A 146 -1.45 13.23 18.05
N ARG A 147 -2.34 12.81 17.12
CA ARG A 147 -3.79 12.97 17.23
C ARG A 147 -4.53 11.90 16.43
N PRO A 148 -5.84 11.72 16.66
CA PRO A 148 -6.66 10.86 15.81
C PRO A 148 -6.73 11.33 14.37
N TYR A 149 -7.03 10.40 13.45
CA TYR A 149 -7.45 10.76 12.10
C TYR A 149 -8.73 11.60 12.16
N LEU A 150 -8.80 12.65 11.34
CA LEU A 150 -9.92 13.56 11.30
C LEU A 150 -10.73 13.37 10.02
N TRP A 151 -12.05 13.49 10.17
CA TRP A 151 -13.02 13.56 9.10
C TRP A 151 -13.77 14.90 9.27
N PRO A 152 -13.36 15.96 8.57
CA PRO A 152 -13.93 17.30 8.79
C PRO A 152 -15.42 17.41 8.51
N ASN A 153 -15.93 16.62 7.56
CA ASN A 153 -17.35 16.66 7.16
C ASN A 153 -18.05 15.35 7.55
N ALA A 154 -18.05 14.35 6.67
CA ALA A 154 -18.61 13.05 6.93
C ALA A 154 -17.52 11.97 6.94
N SER A 155 -17.83 10.83 7.52
CA SER A 155 -16.94 9.67 7.64
C SER A 155 -17.64 8.38 7.16
N PRO A 156 -16.93 7.27 7.03
CA PRO A 156 -17.51 5.96 6.83
C PRO A 156 -18.50 5.49 7.91
N LEU A 157 -18.56 6.17 9.05
CA LEU A 157 -19.59 5.96 10.08
C LEU A 157 -20.92 6.64 9.74
N ASP A 158 -20.90 7.60 8.81
CA ASP A 158 -22.06 8.42 8.47
C ASP A 158 -22.67 8.00 7.13
N LEU A 159 -21.85 7.64 6.15
CA LEU A 159 -22.27 7.37 4.78
C LEU A 159 -22.04 5.92 4.37
N ASN A 160 -23.01 5.35 3.64
CA ASN A 160 -22.86 4.06 2.96
C ASN A 160 -21.95 4.20 1.72
N THR A 161 -21.32 3.09 1.32
CA THR A 161 -20.46 3.05 0.12
C THR A 161 -21.16 3.46 -1.17
N ASN A 162 -22.47 3.25 -1.26
CA ASN A 162 -23.30 3.60 -2.41
C ASN A 162 -24.09 4.92 -2.24
N SER A 163 -23.80 5.70 -1.18
CA SER A 163 -24.47 6.99 -0.95
C SER A 163 -24.33 7.92 -2.15
N ALA A 164 -25.45 8.54 -2.57
CA ALA A 164 -25.44 9.55 -3.64
C ALA A 164 -24.63 10.82 -3.28
N GLU A 165 -24.41 11.05 -1.98
CA GLU A 165 -23.58 12.14 -1.51
C GLU A 165 -22.09 11.96 -1.84
N ILE A 166 -21.65 10.73 -2.11
CA ILE A 166 -20.29 10.45 -2.55
C ILE A 166 -20.26 10.58 -4.08
N PRO A 167 -19.58 11.56 -4.66
CA PRO A 167 -19.54 11.72 -6.11
C PRO A 167 -18.83 10.53 -6.77
N ALA A 168 -19.29 10.15 -7.97
CA ALA A 168 -18.64 9.12 -8.76
C ALA A 168 -17.55 9.75 -9.65
N VAL A 169 -16.37 9.15 -9.63
CA VAL A 169 -15.22 9.58 -10.45
C VAL A 169 -15.05 8.66 -11.63
N MET A 170 -15.04 9.23 -12.82
CA MET A 170 -14.75 8.56 -14.07
C MET A 170 -13.25 8.56 -14.38
N PRO A 171 -12.70 7.53 -15.08
CA PRO A 171 -11.29 7.51 -15.46
C PRO A 171 -10.81 8.77 -16.15
N VAL A 172 -11.62 9.35 -17.04
CA VAL A 172 -11.30 10.58 -17.80
C VAL A 172 -11.16 11.79 -16.88
N GLN A 173 -12.01 11.90 -15.85
CA GLN A 173 -11.90 12.98 -14.86
C GLN A 173 -10.62 12.82 -14.03
N LEU A 174 -10.31 11.61 -13.64
CA LEU A 174 -9.10 11.29 -12.89
C LEU A 174 -7.85 11.60 -13.71
N ASP A 175 -7.81 11.22 -14.99
CA ASP A 175 -6.68 11.54 -15.87
C ASP A 175 -6.54 13.05 -16.06
N ARG A 176 -7.65 13.80 -16.19
CA ARG A 176 -7.65 15.26 -16.24
C ARG A 176 -7.10 15.84 -14.93
N PHE A 177 -7.57 15.38 -13.79
CA PHE A 177 -7.07 15.83 -12.48
C PHE A 177 -5.57 15.60 -12.34
N ILE A 178 -5.07 14.42 -12.67
CA ILE A 178 -3.65 14.08 -12.63
C ILE A 178 -2.84 15.02 -13.52
N ASN A 179 -3.28 15.24 -14.76
CA ASN A 179 -2.57 16.08 -15.73
C ASN A 179 -2.55 17.55 -15.28
N GLU A 180 -3.65 18.09 -14.76
CA GLU A 180 -3.70 19.45 -14.25
C GLU A 180 -2.85 19.62 -12.98
N LEU A 181 -2.93 18.67 -12.04
CA LEU A 181 -2.15 18.71 -10.81
C LEU A 181 -0.65 18.75 -11.08
N PHE A 182 -0.15 17.92 -11.98
CA PHE A 182 1.29 17.83 -12.27
C PHE A 182 1.85 18.99 -13.10
N LYS A 183 1.03 19.96 -13.49
CA LYS A 183 1.51 21.26 -14.00
C LYS A 183 2.05 22.15 -12.88
N PHE A 184 1.53 21.99 -11.66
CA PHE A 184 1.87 22.82 -10.49
C PHE A 184 2.70 22.08 -9.46
N VAL A 185 2.40 20.79 -9.27
CA VAL A 185 3.07 19.94 -8.29
C VAL A 185 4.11 19.07 -9.02
N PRO A 186 5.39 19.26 -8.73
CA PRO A 186 6.41 18.43 -9.37
C PRO A 186 6.13 16.97 -9.03
N ARG A 187 5.97 16.16 -10.06
CA ARG A 187 5.92 14.72 -9.92
C ARG A 187 7.24 14.31 -9.26
N ARG A 188 7.19 13.97 -8.00
CA ARG A 188 8.31 13.24 -7.43
C ARG A 188 8.32 11.91 -8.18
N LEU A 189 9.22 11.80 -9.14
CA LEU A 189 9.69 10.47 -9.48
C LEU A 189 10.11 9.91 -8.13
N LEU A 190 9.35 8.96 -7.58
CA LEU A 190 9.91 8.13 -6.52
C LEU A 190 11.28 7.81 -7.06
N PRO A 191 12.36 8.00 -6.31
CA PRO A 191 13.61 7.49 -6.78
C PRO A 191 13.34 6.01 -7.02
N THR A 192 12.95 5.67 -8.24
CA THR A 192 13.21 4.33 -8.76
C THR A 192 14.63 4.17 -8.34
N CYS A 193 15.04 3.12 -7.66
CA CYS A 193 16.36 2.99 -7.04
C CYS A 193 17.45 3.34 -8.07
N GLN A 194 17.55 4.64 -8.34
CA GLN A 194 18.32 5.24 -9.45
C GLN A 194 19.70 5.49 -8.89
N GLY A 195 20.62 4.79 -9.46
CA GLY A 195 22.01 5.14 -9.35
C GLY A 195 22.22 6.64 -9.61
N ARG A 196 23.20 7.23 -8.92
CA ARG A 196 23.59 8.64 -8.96
C ARG A 196 23.36 9.31 -10.30
N PRO A 197 22.85 10.58 -10.34
CA PRO A 197 22.77 11.35 -11.56
C PRO A 197 24.18 11.67 -12.04
N GLY A 198 24.59 10.98 -13.06
CA GLY A 198 25.87 11.17 -13.73
C GLY A 198 25.80 10.54 -15.11
N GLY A 199 25.30 11.31 -16.08
CA GLY A 199 25.21 10.91 -17.47
C GLY A 199 23.79 10.59 -17.94
N ALA A 200 23.42 11.08 -19.11
CA ALA A 200 22.17 10.81 -19.83
C ALA A 200 22.08 9.33 -20.22
N GLY A 201 21.73 8.46 -19.24
CA GLY A 201 21.57 7.01 -19.40
C GLY A 201 20.19 6.58 -18.98
N ARG A 202 19.62 5.68 -19.75
CA ARG A 202 18.36 4.96 -19.46
C ARG A 202 18.35 4.46 -18.02
N LEU A 203 17.30 4.81 -17.27
CA LEU A 203 17.11 4.40 -15.89
C LEU A 203 17.07 2.87 -15.78
N GLN A 204 18.01 2.29 -15.04
CA GLN A 204 18.06 0.84 -14.80
C GLN A 204 17.07 0.47 -13.71
N THR A 205 16.24 -0.55 -13.96
CA THR A 205 15.43 -1.19 -12.91
C THR A 205 16.35 -1.86 -11.89
N ILE A 206 15.83 -2.14 -10.68
CA ILE A 206 16.56 -2.89 -9.63
C ILE A 206 17.10 -4.21 -10.20
N GLY A 207 16.27 -4.92 -10.96
CA GLY A 207 16.65 -6.19 -11.58
C GLY A 207 17.75 -6.04 -12.64
N GLU A 208 17.72 -4.99 -13.46
CA GLU A 208 18.79 -4.68 -14.42
C GLU A 208 20.09 -4.29 -13.71
N ARG A 209 20.00 -3.50 -12.64
CA ARG A 209 21.15 -3.14 -11.82
C ARG A 209 21.77 -4.37 -11.15
N LEU A 210 20.96 -5.24 -10.57
CA LEU A 210 21.43 -6.49 -9.97
C LEU A 210 22.14 -7.38 -11.00
N ARG A 211 21.58 -7.51 -12.20
CA ARG A 211 22.24 -8.23 -13.31
C ARG A 211 23.56 -7.60 -13.70
N THR A 212 23.60 -6.30 -13.90
CA THR A 212 24.81 -5.56 -14.29
C THR A 212 25.92 -5.72 -13.24
N LEU A 213 25.58 -5.58 -11.97
CA LEU A 213 26.53 -5.76 -10.87
C LEU A 213 26.99 -7.23 -10.76
N THR A 214 26.08 -8.20 -10.95
CA THR A 214 26.43 -9.62 -10.97
C THR A 214 27.42 -9.93 -12.10
N MET A 215 27.20 -9.40 -13.28
CA MET A 215 28.14 -9.56 -14.39
C MET A 215 29.50 -8.89 -14.11
N ARG A 216 29.47 -7.69 -13.52
CA ARG A 216 30.68 -6.91 -13.22
C ARG A 216 31.56 -7.56 -12.16
N TYR A 217 30.95 -8.13 -11.13
CA TYR A 217 31.68 -8.66 -9.97
C TYR A 217 31.75 -10.19 -9.94
N GLY A 218 31.10 -10.88 -10.88
CA GLY A 218 31.09 -12.35 -10.94
C GLY A 218 30.34 -13.04 -9.79
N SER A 219 29.71 -12.27 -8.89
CA SER A 219 29.02 -12.78 -7.70
C SER A 219 27.67 -12.13 -7.53
N TRP A 220 26.61 -12.95 -7.59
CA TRP A 220 25.25 -12.48 -7.30
C TRP A 220 25.11 -12.03 -5.85
N ARG A 221 25.68 -12.79 -4.88
CA ARG A 221 25.61 -12.43 -3.45
C ARG A 221 26.19 -11.05 -3.19
N TYR A 222 27.36 -10.76 -3.76
CA TYR A 222 27.99 -9.44 -3.61
C TYR A 222 27.17 -8.32 -4.27
N ALA A 223 26.64 -8.57 -5.46
CA ALA A 223 25.77 -7.63 -6.16
C ALA A 223 24.48 -7.34 -5.39
N ALA A 224 23.85 -8.37 -4.83
CA ALA A 224 22.66 -8.26 -4.02
C ALA A 224 22.91 -7.50 -2.71
N GLY A 225 24.04 -7.73 -2.05
CA GLY A 225 24.49 -6.97 -0.88
C GLY A 225 24.60 -5.46 -1.17
N ILE A 226 25.21 -5.09 -2.30
CA ILE A 226 25.28 -3.68 -2.75
C ILE A 226 23.87 -3.10 -2.95
N VAL A 227 23.00 -3.81 -3.64
CA VAL A 227 21.63 -3.37 -3.95
C VAL A 227 20.81 -3.20 -2.66
N LEU A 228 20.93 -4.11 -1.69
CA LEU A 228 20.25 -4.04 -0.40
C LEU A 228 20.78 -2.89 0.46
N SER A 229 22.11 -2.73 0.56
CA SER A 229 22.72 -1.66 1.37
C SER A 229 22.43 -0.25 0.84
N GLU A 230 22.16 -0.13 -0.45
CA GLU A 230 21.79 1.14 -1.09
C GLU A 230 20.27 1.39 -1.12
N ALA A 231 19.46 0.44 -0.64
CA ALA A 231 18.00 0.56 -0.61
C ALA A 231 17.56 1.70 0.31
N ARG A 232 16.92 2.71 -0.27
CA ARG A 232 16.45 3.90 0.44
C ARG A 232 15.04 3.71 0.99
N GLU A 233 14.69 4.51 1.96
CA GLU A 233 13.31 4.64 2.41
C GLU A 233 12.36 4.86 1.20
N GLY A 234 11.26 4.10 1.15
CA GLY A 234 10.31 4.09 0.01
C GLY A 234 10.61 3.10 -1.11
N CYS A 235 11.87 2.59 -1.23
CA CYS A 235 12.23 1.57 -2.24
C CYS A 235 12.56 0.21 -1.61
N ARG A 236 12.60 0.11 -0.28
CA ARG A 236 13.06 -1.09 0.43
C ARG A 236 12.21 -2.32 0.12
N ASN A 237 10.90 -2.15 0.07
CA ASN A 237 9.97 -3.24 -0.25
C ASN A 237 10.22 -3.77 -1.68
N GLU A 238 10.25 -2.91 -2.69
CA GLU A 238 10.52 -3.31 -4.08
C GLU A 238 11.90 -3.96 -4.22
N THR A 239 12.92 -3.41 -3.54
CA THR A 239 14.28 -3.95 -3.54
C THR A 239 14.30 -5.34 -2.91
N GLY A 240 13.68 -5.51 -1.75
CA GLY A 240 13.59 -6.79 -1.05
C GLY A 240 12.95 -7.86 -1.93
N TRP A 241 11.76 -7.60 -2.46
CA TRP A 241 11.06 -8.53 -3.36
C TRP A 241 11.87 -8.88 -4.60
N THR A 242 12.55 -7.89 -5.22
CA THR A 242 13.36 -8.13 -6.43
C THR A 242 14.58 -9.00 -6.13
N VAL A 243 15.24 -8.80 -4.98
CA VAL A 243 16.40 -9.62 -4.58
C VAL A 243 15.95 -11.05 -4.29
N VAL A 244 14.84 -11.25 -3.55
CA VAL A 244 14.31 -12.58 -3.26
C VAL A 244 13.90 -13.33 -4.54
N ALA A 245 13.17 -12.69 -5.43
CA ALA A 245 12.78 -13.27 -6.72
C ALA A 245 13.99 -13.65 -7.57
N SER A 246 15.03 -12.81 -7.57
CA SER A 246 16.28 -13.10 -8.26
C SER A 246 17.08 -14.25 -7.65
N ALA A 247 17.03 -14.39 -6.31
CA ALA A 247 17.62 -15.52 -5.59
C ALA A 247 16.94 -16.85 -5.95
N ALA A 248 15.61 -16.85 -5.90
CA ALA A 248 14.79 -18.03 -6.25
C ALA A 248 15.06 -18.50 -7.68
N GLY A 249 15.07 -17.57 -8.66
CA GLY A 249 15.40 -17.89 -10.06
C GLY A 249 16.82 -18.44 -10.31
N ARG A 250 17.69 -18.33 -9.29
CA ARG A 250 19.07 -18.87 -9.32
C ARG A 250 19.27 -20.09 -8.42
N GLY A 251 18.21 -20.55 -7.76
CA GLY A 251 18.30 -21.65 -6.79
C GLY A 251 19.17 -21.33 -5.56
N ILE A 252 19.25 -20.06 -5.18
CA ILE A 252 20.01 -19.66 -3.98
C ILE A 252 19.26 -20.18 -2.74
N PRO A 253 19.94 -20.91 -1.83
CA PRO A 253 19.31 -21.44 -0.62
C PRO A 253 18.72 -20.35 0.26
N GLU A 254 17.59 -20.64 0.89
CA GLU A 254 16.86 -19.70 1.74
C GLU A 254 17.71 -19.09 2.87
N HIS A 255 18.51 -19.91 3.56
CA HIS A 255 19.38 -19.42 4.63
C HIS A 255 20.42 -18.40 4.15
N VAL A 256 20.87 -18.50 2.90
CA VAL A 256 21.79 -17.52 2.29
C VAL A 256 21.07 -16.20 2.03
N VAL A 257 19.79 -16.26 1.66
CA VAL A 257 18.96 -15.05 1.47
C VAL A 257 18.74 -14.35 2.80
N TRP A 258 18.37 -15.10 3.87
CA TRP A 258 18.23 -14.56 5.21
C TRP A 258 19.51 -13.86 5.69
N GLN A 259 20.64 -14.54 5.62
CA GLN A 259 21.93 -14.00 6.01
C GLN A 259 22.29 -12.71 5.24
N LEU A 260 21.99 -12.68 3.94
CA LEU A 260 22.25 -11.50 3.11
C LEU A 260 21.43 -10.29 3.57
N PHE A 261 20.17 -10.49 3.95
CA PHE A 261 19.33 -9.43 4.47
C PHE A 261 19.79 -8.94 5.84
N GLU A 262 20.18 -9.83 6.74
CA GLU A 262 20.75 -9.48 8.05
C GLU A 262 22.04 -8.64 7.91
N GLU A 263 22.92 -9.02 6.97
CA GLU A 263 24.21 -8.35 6.75
C GLU A 263 24.10 -6.96 6.10
N HIS A 264 23.13 -6.78 5.19
CA HIS A 264 23.14 -5.63 4.28
C HIS A 264 21.90 -4.75 4.34
N PHE A 265 20.81 -5.21 4.93
CA PHE A 265 19.56 -4.48 4.98
C PHE A 265 19.45 -3.69 6.29
N SER A 266 19.98 -2.47 6.30
CA SER A 266 19.94 -1.61 7.48
C SER A 266 18.55 -1.00 7.69
N GLY A 267 17.82 -1.54 8.67
CA GLY A 267 16.51 -1.05 9.08
C GLY A 267 15.37 -1.61 8.24
N TRP A 268 14.53 -2.37 8.89
CA TRP A 268 13.38 -3.09 8.33
C TRP A 268 12.16 -2.20 8.04
N ASP A 269 12.32 -0.88 8.02
CA ASP A 269 11.24 0.05 7.71
C ASP A 269 10.80 -0.09 6.25
N GLY A 270 9.58 -0.59 6.05
CA GLY A 270 8.97 -0.79 4.74
C GLY A 270 9.18 -2.18 4.10
N PHE A 271 10.00 -3.05 4.70
CA PHE A 271 10.12 -4.47 4.36
C PHE A 271 10.53 -5.22 5.62
N SER A 272 9.61 -5.95 6.22
CA SER A 272 9.80 -6.66 7.49
C SER A 272 10.35 -8.06 7.30
N GLU A 273 10.80 -8.69 8.39
CA GLU A 273 11.15 -10.13 8.39
C GLU A 273 10.00 -10.99 7.90
N SER A 274 8.76 -10.62 8.24
CA SER A 274 7.56 -11.32 7.77
C SER A 274 7.34 -11.15 6.26
N ASP A 275 7.72 -9.99 5.69
CA ASP A 275 7.70 -9.78 4.24
C ASP A 275 8.76 -10.62 3.55
N LEU A 276 9.95 -10.75 4.14
CA LEU A 276 11.01 -11.62 3.64
C LEU A 276 10.57 -13.09 3.64
N ALA A 277 10.01 -13.57 4.75
CA ALA A 277 9.48 -14.93 4.85
C ALA A 277 8.39 -15.19 3.79
N SER A 278 7.45 -14.26 3.64
CA SER A 278 6.39 -14.32 2.64
C SER A 278 6.93 -14.30 1.20
N ALA A 279 7.96 -13.50 0.94
CA ALA A 279 8.60 -13.42 -0.37
C ALA A 279 9.28 -14.74 -0.73
N ILE A 280 10.02 -15.33 0.20
CA ILE A 280 10.68 -16.61 0.03
C ILE A 280 9.65 -17.72 -0.24
N GLU A 281 8.59 -17.79 0.55
CA GLU A 281 7.52 -18.78 0.39
C GLU A 281 6.86 -18.70 -0.99
N ARG A 282 6.52 -17.49 -1.45
CA ARG A 282 5.88 -17.27 -2.76
C ARG A 282 6.78 -17.60 -3.95
N THR A 283 8.07 -17.55 -3.77
CA THR A 283 9.05 -17.84 -4.83
C THR A 283 9.53 -19.28 -4.85
N ARG A 284 9.11 -20.12 -3.88
CA ARG A 284 9.41 -21.56 -3.89
C ARG A 284 8.79 -22.20 -5.14
N PRO A 285 9.57 -22.99 -5.91
CA PRO A 285 9.02 -23.74 -7.02
C PRO A 285 7.94 -24.69 -6.50
N VAL A 286 6.79 -24.71 -7.17
CA VAL A 286 5.72 -25.69 -6.89
C VAL A 286 6.32 -27.07 -7.08
N GLN A 287 6.45 -27.85 -6.00
CA GLN A 287 6.85 -29.24 -6.10
C GLN A 287 5.78 -29.97 -6.91
N GLN A 288 6.12 -30.36 -8.14
CA GLN A 288 5.27 -31.28 -8.89
C GLN A 288 5.17 -32.58 -8.08
N PRO A 289 3.97 -33.12 -7.85
CA PRO A 289 3.84 -34.40 -7.20
C PRO A 289 4.64 -35.43 -8.01
N SER A 290 5.55 -36.12 -7.33
CA SER A 290 6.33 -37.20 -7.91
C SER A 290 5.39 -38.14 -8.62
N SER A 291 5.54 -38.30 -9.92
CA SER A 291 4.82 -39.29 -10.69
C SER A 291 5.13 -40.66 -10.07
N MET A 292 4.16 -41.26 -9.39
CA MET A 292 4.22 -42.66 -8.99
C MET A 292 4.35 -43.46 -10.29
N THR A 293 5.56 -43.96 -10.54
CA THR A 293 5.77 -45.02 -11.52
C THR A 293 5.07 -46.28 -11.00
N PHE A 294 3.90 -46.56 -11.52
CA PHE A 294 3.31 -47.87 -11.39
C PHE A 294 4.17 -48.82 -12.24
N SER A 295 4.99 -49.64 -11.57
CA SER A 295 5.59 -50.82 -12.19
C SER A 295 4.51 -51.88 -12.37
N SER A 296 4.30 -52.27 -13.59
CA SER A 296 3.46 -53.42 -14.01
C SER A 296 4.12 -54.74 -13.62
#